data_bd52b62953c4b46efba3ee26f5be079b
#
_entry.id   bd52b62953c4b46efba3ee26f5be079b
#
_cell.length_a   1.000
_cell.length_b   1.000
_cell.length_c   1.000
_cell.angle_alpha   90.00
_cell.angle_beta   90.00
_cell.angle_gamma   90.00
#
_symmetry.space_group_name_H-M   'P 1'
#
loop_
_entity.id
_entity.type
_entity.pdbx_description
1 polymer ?
#
loop_
_entity_poly.entity_id
_entity_poly.type
_entity_poly.pdbx_seq_one_letter_code
_entity_poly.pdbx_strand_id
1 'polypeptide(L)'
;TWLSMGILLGETPSRARLSGAGLRLLTDYRPADIPVGLPSELLKRRPDIRQAHFNMLQAAAQAGQARSARFPSISLTAKGGVASSSIKGLTAANPWAWDALGSVAEPIFGFGKLRNAERAAMAAYTQSAKTYEQTVLTAFADVEKALVAIATYRSQTERTGELVLSNDRIATMTRALYRSGLSDYLDVIDAERSLYQ
;
A
#
# COMPACT_ATOMS: atom_id res chain seq x y z
N THR A 1 6.63 -6.05 19.44
CA THR A 1 6.42 -5.99 20.90
C THR A 1 4.96 -5.68 21.22
N TRP A 2 4.44 -6.09 22.38
CA TRP A 2 3.06 -5.87 22.83
C TRP A 2 2.63 -4.41 22.80
N LEU A 3 3.56 -3.52 23.11
CA LEU A 3 3.37 -2.05 23.07
C LEU A 3 3.02 -1.52 21.67
N SER A 4 3.67 -2.02 20.62
CA SER A 4 3.39 -1.61 19.25
C SER A 4 2.05 -2.13 18.74
N MET A 5 1.60 -3.28 19.24
CA MET A 5 0.30 -3.86 18.87
C MET A 5 -0.86 -3.07 19.51
N GLY A 6 -0.73 -2.61 20.75
CA GLY A 6 -1.72 -1.73 21.39
C GLY A 6 -1.90 -0.42 20.63
N ILE A 7 -0.81 0.18 20.16
CA ILE A 7 -0.85 1.42 19.37
C ILE A 7 -1.57 1.21 18.03
N LEU A 8 -1.35 0.08 17.34
CA LEU A 8 -2.02 -0.25 16.09
C LEU A 8 -3.53 -0.50 16.25
N LEU A 9 -3.94 -0.98 17.41
CA LEU A 9 -5.35 -1.20 17.75
C LEU A 9 -6.04 0.07 18.30
N GLY A 10 -5.30 1.17 18.49
CA GLY A 10 -5.82 2.40 19.09
C GLY A 10 -6.17 2.28 20.57
N GLU A 11 -5.67 1.24 21.25
CA GLU A 11 -5.91 0.97 22.66
C GLU A 11 -4.68 1.31 23.52
N THR A 12 -4.93 1.69 24.76
CA THR A 12 -3.84 1.88 25.72
C THR A 12 -3.16 0.54 26.00
N PRO A 13 -1.81 0.48 26.12
CA PRO A 13 -1.06 -0.77 26.32
C PRO A 13 -1.52 -1.63 27.51
N SER A 14 -2.15 -1.01 28.52
CA SER A 14 -2.70 -1.68 29.69
C SER A 14 -4.02 -2.46 29.39
N ARG A 15 -4.72 -2.16 28.29
CA ARG A 15 -5.96 -2.84 27.88
C ARG A 15 -5.76 -3.91 26.82
N ALA A 16 -4.66 -3.87 26.08
CA ALA A 16 -4.29 -4.90 25.12
C ALA A 16 -3.83 -6.19 25.82
N ARG A 17 -4.70 -6.75 26.66
CA ARG A 17 -4.56 -8.14 27.09
C ARG A 17 -5.01 -8.99 25.93
N LEU A 18 -4.06 -9.54 25.18
CA LEU A 18 -4.37 -10.67 24.31
C LEU A 18 -4.93 -11.77 25.24
N SER A 19 -6.23 -11.91 25.19
CA SER A 19 -6.92 -13.07 25.77
C SER A 19 -6.17 -14.31 25.28
N GLY A 20 -5.66 -15.12 26.20
CA GLY A 20 -4.76 -16.22 25.95
C GLY A 20 -5.25 -17.22 24.91
N ALA A 21 -5.11 -16.86 23.66
CA ALA A 21 -4.94 -17.84 22.61
C ALA A 21 -3.61 -18.51 22.95
N GLY A 22 -3.68 -19.68 23.58
CA GLY A 22 -2.53 -20.43 24.05
C GLY A 22 -1.44 -20.40 22.99
N LEU A 23 -0.22 -20.13 23.40
CA LEU A 23 0.97 -20.32 22.56
C LEU A 23 0.85 -21.70 21.93
N ARG A 24 0.31 -21.76 20.71
CA ARG A 24 0.41 -22.96 19.90
C ARG A 24 1.89 -23.14 19.66
N LEU A 25 2.41 -24.24 20.13
CA LEU A 25 3.79 -24.60 19.88
C LEU A 25 4.03 -24.48 18.38
N LEU A 26 5.12 -23.83 17.98
CA LEU A 26 5.50 -23.64 16.56
C LEU A 26 5.57 -25.00 15.81
N THR A 27 5.72 -26.11 16.53
CA THR A 27 5.66 -27.47 16.03
C THR A 27 4.33 -27.86 15.37
N ASP A 28 3.22 -27.23 15.79
CA ASP A 28 1.88 -27.50 15.23
C ASP A 28 1.49 -26.53 14.08
N TYR A 29 2.35 -25.55 13.80
CA TYR A 29 2.09 -24.58 12.74
C TYR A 29 2.43 -25.18 11.36
N ARG A 30 1.41 -25.50 10.60
CA ARG A 30 1.56 -25.83 9.18
C ARG A 30 1.27 -24.55 8.38
N PRO A 31 2.26 -23.98 7.68
CA PRO A 31 1.99 -22.86 6.78
C PRO A 31 1.02 -23.30 5.69
N ALA A 32 -0.02 -22.48 5.47
CA ALA A 32 -0.97 -22.74 4.40
C ALA A 32 -0.24 -22.72 3.04
N ASP A 33 -0.61 -23.63 2.15
CA ASP A 33 -0.14 -23.58 0.77
C ASP A 33 -0.73 -22.31 0.11
N ILE A 34 0.13 -21.38 -0.23
CA ILE A 34 -0.26 -20.15 -0.91
C ILE A 34 -0.27 -20.44 -2.41
N PRO A 35 -1.45 -20.48 -3.05
CA PRO A 35 -1.51 -20.68 -4.50
C PRO A 35 -0.81 -19.52 -5.19
N VAL A 36 0.13 -19.81 -6.07
CA VAL A 36 0.79 -18.81 -6.91
C VAL A 36 -0.24 -18.30 -7.90
N GLY A 37 -0.85 -17.14 -7.60
CA GLY A 37 -1.82 -16.49 -8.47
C GLY A 37 -1.18 -16.03 -9.79
N LEU A 38 -2.01 -15.85 -10.83
CA LEU A 38 -1.54 -15.33 -12.11
C LEU A 38 -1.00 -13.89 -11.92
N PRO A 39 0.13 -13.53 -12.55
CA PRO A 39 0.70 -12.18 -12.46
C PRO A 39 -0.29 -11.07 -12.81
N SER A 40 -1.24 -11.34 -13.73
CA SER A 40 -2.30 -10.39 -14.12
C SER A 40 -3.29 -10.05 -13.00
N GLU A 41 -3.47 -10.91 -12.00
CA GLU A 41 -4.33 -10.61 -10.86
C GLU A 41 -3.71 -9.56 -9.92
N LEU A 42 -2.39 -9.49 -9.84
CA LEU A 42 -1.68 -8.50 -9.04
C LEU A 42 -2.01 -7.07 -9.50
N LEU A 43 -2.13 -6.86 -10.82
CA LEU A 43 -2.48 -5.55 -11.39
C LEU A 43 -3.84 -5.05 -10.90
N LYS A 44 -4.78 -5.96 -10.60
CA LYS A 44 -6.13 -5.62 -10.15
C LYS A 44 -6.26 -5.53 -8.63
N ARG A 45 -5.49 -6.32 -7.89
CA ARG A 45 -5.64 -6.48 -6.43
C ARG A 45 -4.79 -5.51 -5.63
N ARG A 46 -3.60 -5.16 -6.10
CA ARG A 46 -2.68 -4.29 -5.35
C ARG A 46 -3.15 -2.83 -5.38
N PRO A 47 -3.32 -2.19 -4.21
CA PRO A 47 -3.80 -0.80 -4.12
C PRO A 47 -2.76 0.22 -4.62
N ASP A 48 -1.47 -0.05 -4.46
CA ASP A 48 -0.37 0.79 -4.94
C ASP A 48 -0.33 0.90 -6.48
N ILE A 49 -0.55 -0.21 -7.19
CA ILE A 49 -0.66 -0.22 -8.66
C ILE A 49 -1.89 0.56 -9.11
N ARG A 50 -3.04 0.39 -8.42
CA ARG A 50 -4.25 1.16 -8.71
C ARG A 50 -4.04 2.66 -8.48
N GLN A 51 -3.37 3.02 -7.40
CA GLN A 51 -3.03 4.42 -7.11
C GLN A 51 -2.14 5.01 -8.21
N ALA A 52 -1.06 4.32 -8.60
CA ALA A 52 -0.18 4.79 -9.67
C ALA A 52 -0.92 4.93 -11.01
N HIS A 53 -1.84 4.00 -11.33
CA HIS A 53 -2.69 4.08 -12.50
C HIS A 53 -3.61 5.32 -12.49
N PHE A 54 -4.29 5.60 -11.36
CA PHE A 54 -5.14 6.79 -11.24
C PHE A 54 -4.34 8.10 -11.28
N ASN A 55 -3.14 8.12 -10.70
CA ASN A 55 -2.23 9.27 -10.82
C ASN A 55 -1.83 9.52 -12.28
N MET A 56 -1.59 8.48 -13.06
CA MET A 56 -1.33 8.59 -14.50
C MET A 56 -2.53 9.15 -15.25
N LEU A 57 -3.75 8.66 -14.96
CA LEU A 57 -4.98 9.18 -15.56
C LEU A 57 -5.23 10.65 -15.18
N GLN A 58 -4.96 11.03 -13.95
CA GLN A 58 -5.03 12.42 -13.51
C GLN A 58 -4.07 13.31 -14.29
N ALA A 59 -2.82 12.90 -14.46
CA ALA A 59 -1.84 13.65 -15.26
C ALA A 59 -2.24 13.75 -16.74
N ALA A 60 -2.84 12.69 -17.29
CA ALA A 60 -3.39 12.72 -18.66
C ALA A 60 -4.54 13.73 -18.80
N ALA A 61 -5.44 13.80 -17.81
CA ALA A 61 -6.51 14.78 -17.79
C ALA A 61 -5.97 16.22 -17.69
N GLN A 62 -4.94 16.45 -16.87
CA GLN A 62 -4.26 17.75 -16.75
C GLN A 62 -3.57 18.15 -18.06
N ALA A 63 -2.96 17.22 -18.77
CA ALA A 63 -2.40 17.47 -20.10
C ALA A 63 -3.50 17.86 -21.11
N GLY A 64 -4.64 17.17 -21.07
CA GLY A 64 -5.84 17.52 -21.85
C GLY A 64 -6.36 18.93 -21.52
N GLN A 65 -6.42 19.28 -20.24
CA GLN A 65 -6.82 20.61 -19.78
C GLN A 65 -5.84 21.70 -20.27
N ALA A 66 -4.54 21.48 -20.15
CA ALA A 66 -3.53 22.42 -20.64
C ALA A 66 -3.62 22.62 -22.15
N ARG A 67 -3.94 21.55 -22.90
CA ARG A 67 -4.20 21.61 -24.33
C ARG A 67 -5.48 22.41 -24.65
N SER A 68 -6.58 22.16 -23.93
CA SER A 68 -7.86 22.84 -24.12
C SER A 68 -7.79 24.33 -23.83
N ALA A 69 -6.91 24.79 -22.94
CA ALA A 69 -6.67 26.19 -22.62
C ALA A 69 -6.15 27.02 -23.83
N ARG A 70 -5.76 26.37 -24.92
CA ARG A 70 -5.35 27.02 -26.19
C ARG A 70 -6.52 27.34 -27.14
N PHE A 71 -7.68 26.80 -26.84
CA PHE A 71 -8.88 26.99 -27.61
C PHE A 71 -9.77 28.08 -27.01
N PRO A 72 -10.69 28.70 -27.79
CA PRO A 72 -11.64 29.64 -27.25
C PRO A 72 -12.47 29.03 -26.14
N SER A 73 -12.62 29.75 -25.04
CA SER A 73 -13.55 29.39 -23.95
C SER A 73 -14.90 30.06 -24.21
N ILE A 74 -15.96 29.25 -24.16
CA ILE A 74 -17.34 29.73 -24.27
C ILE A 74 -17.97 29.60 -22.88
N SER A 75 -18.49 30.70 -22.37
CA SER A 75 -19.25 30.66 -21.10
C SER A 75 -20.64 31.23 -21.29
N LEU A 76 -21.61 30.58 -20.67
CA LEU A 76 -23.00 31.03 -20.61
C LEU A 76 -23.39 31.17 -19.14
N THR A 77 -23.72 32.37 -18.73
CA THR A 77 -24.18 32.67 -17.38
C THR A 77 -25.61 33.15 -17.44
N ALA A 78 -26.49 32.49 -16.70
CA ALA A 78 -27.87 32.91 -16.53
C ALA A 78 -28.14 33.17 -15.04
N LYS A 79 -28.78 34.24 -14.74
CA LYS A 79 -29.22 34.60 -13.39
C LYS A 79 -30.72 34.85 -13.42
N GLY A 80 -31.43 34.34 -12.46
CA GLY A 80 -32.86 34.57 -12.27
C GLY A 80 -33.15 34.79 -10.79
N GLY A 81 -33.97 35.72 -10.49
CA GLY A 81 -34.27 36.03 -9.10
C GLY A 81 -35.31 37.15 -8.96
N VAL A 82 -35.44 37.65 -7.74
CA VAL A 82 -36.27 38.75 -7.41
C VAL A 82 -35.38 40.00 -7.18
N ALA A 83 -35.59 41.06 -7.94
CA ALA A 83 -34.84 42.30 -7.80
C ALA A 83 -35.75 43.49 -7.63
N SER A 84 -35.46 44.34 -6.65
CA SER A 84 -36.18 45.59 -6.42
C SER A 84 -35.25 46.64 -5.83
N SER A 85 -35.49 47.88 -6.19
CA SER A 85 -34.77 49.06 -5.62
C SER A 85 -35.28 49.43 -4.21
N SER A 86 -36.38 48.81 -3.73
CA SER A 86 -36.92 49.08 -2.39
C SER A 86 -37.53 47.80 -1.79
N ILE A 87 -37.58 47.75 -0.45
CA ILE A 87 -38.14 46.58 0.27
C ILE A 87 -39.63 46.35 -0.07
N LYS A 88 -40.39 47.46 -0.26
CA LYS A 88 -41.80 47.39 -0.68
C LYS A 88 -41.95 46.85 -2.12
N GLY A 89 -40.97 47.05 -2.98
CA GLY A 89 -41.00 46.56 -4.35
C GLY A 89 -40.77 45.04 -4.46
N LEU A 90 -40.20 44.39 -3.44
CA LEU A 90 -40.02 42.96 -3.39
C LEU A 90 -41.34 42.19 -3.29
N THR A 91 -42.38 42.82 -2.74
CA THR A 91 -43.73 42.27 -2.62
C THR A 91 -44.66 42.77 -3.73
N ALA A 92 -44.15 43.49 -4.73
CA ALA A 92 -44.92 43.96 -5.85
C ALA A 92 -45.33 42.81 -6.79
N ALA A 93 -46.32 43.03 -7.62
CA ALA A 93 -46.94 42.00 -8.44
C ALA A 93 -46.02 41.30 -9.47
N ASN A 94 -44.82 41.85 -9.75
CA ASN A 94 -43.86 41.24 -10.69
C ASN A 94 -42.40 41.63 -10.39
N PRO A 95 -41.77 41.18 -9.28
CA PRO A 95 -40.40 41.52 -8.94
C PRO A 95 -39.37 40.62 -9.63
N TRP A 96 -39.78 39.75 -10.56
CA TRP A 96 -38.90 38.81 -11.24
C TRP A 96 -37.98 39.53 -12.22
N ALA A 97 -36.67 39.26 -12.07
CA ALA A 97 -35.64 39.71 -12.99
C ALA A 97 -34.81 38.50 -13.44
N TRP A 98 -34.48 38.47 -14.67
CA TRP A 98 -33.56 37.48 -15.22
C TRP A 98 -32.60 38.17 -16.20
N ASP A 99 -31.36 37.67 -16.25
CA ASP A 99 -30.39 38.02 -17.27
C ASP A 99 -29.66 36.77 -17.76
N ALA A 100 -29.28 36.78 -19.03
CA ALA A 100 -28.45 35.74 -19.61
C ALA A 100 -27.33 36.40 -20.41
N LEU A 101 -26.12 36.00 -20.17
CA LEU A 101 -24.90 36.51 -20.80
C LEU A 101 -24.11 35.37 -21.41
N GLY A 102 -23.89 35.43 -22.73
CA GLY A 102 -22.96 34.58 -23.45
C GLY A 102 -21.64 35.33 -23.67
N SER A 103 -20.51 34.71 -23.36
CA SER A 103 -19.20 35.29 -23.68
C SER A 103 -18.29 34.25 -24.33
N VAL A 104 -17.45 34.72 -25.26
CA VAL A 104 -16.40 33.93 -25.92
C VAL A 104 -15.08 34.67 -25.68
N ALA A 105 -14.09 33.97 -25.13
CA ALA A 105 -12.78 34.53 -24.88
C ALA A 105 -11.69 33.63 -25.44
N GLU A 106 -10.79 34.19 -26.24
CA GLU A 106 -9.64 33.48 -26.82
C GLU A 106 -8.36 34.28 -26.56
N PRO A 107 -7.31 33.63 -25.99
CA PRO A 107 -6.02 34.28 -25.82
C PRO A 107 -5.25 34.33 -27.16
N ILE A 108 -5.21 35.48 -27.81
CA ILE A 108 -4.56 35.68 -29.11
C ILE A 108 -3.03 35.76 -28.97
N PHE A 109 -2.54 36.41 -27.91
CA PHE A 109 -1.11 36.59 -27.62
C PHE A 109 -0.75 36.12 -26.23
N GLY A 110 0.14 35.15 -26.13
CA GLY A 110 0.58 34.56 -24.86
C GLY A 110 2.09 34.28 -24.82
N PHE A 111 2.89 34.80 -25.77
CA PHE A 111 4.36 34.62 -25.83
C PHE A 111 4.82 33.17 -25.57
N GLY A 112 4.07 32.18 -26.06
CA GLY A 112 4.36 30.76 -25.87
C GLY A 112 3.97 30.18 -24.51
N LYS A 113 3.38 30.94 -23.59
CA LYS A 113 3.00 30.49 -22.24
C LYS A 113 2.12 29.24 -22.29
N LEU A 114 1.04 29.26 -23.07
CA LEU A 114 0.10 28.13 -23.17
C LEU A 114 0.74 26.88 -23.79
N ARG A 115 1.58 27.09 -24.83
CA ARG A 115 2.32 26.00 -25.47
C ARG A 115 3.33 25.35 -24.53
N ASN A 116 4.03 26.15 -23.74
CA ASN A 116 4.98 25.62 -22.78
C ASN A 116 4.27 24.96 -21.57
N ALA A 117 3.10 25.47 -21.17
CA ALA A 117 2.27 24.82 -20.15
C ALA A 117 1.76 23.44 -20.64
N GLU A 118 1.31 23.32 -21.90
CA GLU A 118 0.96 22.04 -22.50
C GLU A 118 2.15 21.06 -22.53
N ARG A 119 3.33 21.53 -22.94
CA ARG A 119 4.55 20.71 -22.94
C ARG A 119 4.94 20.23 -21.54
N ALA A 120 4.84 21.11 -20.55
CA ALA A 120 5.12 20.79 -19.16
C ALA A 120 4.12 19.73 -18.63
N ALA A 121 2.83 19.88 -18.93
CA ALA A 121 1.81 18.92 -18.53
C ALA A 121 1.98 17.56 -19.26
N MET A 122 2.40 17.56 -20.52
CA MET A 122 2.70 16.32 -21.25
C MET A 122 3.94 15.62 -20.67
N ALA A 123 4.97 16.36 -20.28
CA ALA A 123 6.14 15.80 -19.61
C ALA A 123 5.77 15.18 -18.24
N ALA A 124 4.89 15.84 -17.46
CA ALA A 124 4.36 15.32 -16.21
C ALA A 124 3.54 14.03 -16.43
N TYR A 125 2.74 13.95 -17.48
CA TYR A 125 2.07 12.70 -17.88
C TYR A 125 3.06 11.59 -18.19
N THR A 126 4.10 11.87 -18.99
CA THR A 126 5.14 10.88 -19.30
C THR A 126 5.86 10.39 -18.05
N GLN A 127 6.18 11.30 -17.12
CA GLN A 127 6.75 10.95 -15.81
C GLN A 127 5.83 10.02 -15.02
N SER A 128 4.53 10.36 -14.93
CA SER A 128 3.52 9.54 -14.24
C SER A 128 3.38 8.14 -14.85
N ALA A 129 3.42 8.03 -16.19
CA ALA A 129 3.40 6.75 -16.88
C ALA A 129 4.63 5.90 -16.55
N LYS A 130 5.81 6.50 -16.47
CA LYS A 130 7.02 5.79 -16.07
C LYS A 130 7.01 5.38 -14.59
N THR A 131 6.41 6.18 -13.73
CA THR A 131 6.19 5.82 -12.32
C THR A 131 5.24 4.63 -12.21
N TYR A 132 4.17 4.57 -13.01
CA TYR A 132 3.28 3.42 -13.07
C TYR A 132 4.03 2.15 -13.50
N GLU A 133 4.79 2.19 -14.60
CA GLU A 133 5.64 1.07 -15.05
C GLU A 133 6.58 0.59 -13.93
N GLN A 134 7.27 1.52 -13.26
CA GLN A 134 8.16 1.21 -12.14
C GLN A 134 7.43 0.52 -10.99
N THR A 135 6.25 1.00 -10.62
CA THR A 135 5.42 0.41 -9.57
C THR A 135 5.03 -1.03 -9.91
N VAL A 136 4.64 -1.28 -11.16
CA VAL A 136 4.32 -2.64 -11.65
C VAL A 136 5.54 -3.58 -11.56
N LEU A 137 6.70 -3.13 -12.02
CA LEU A 137 7.93 -3.93 -11.97
C LEU A 137 8.36 -4.23 -10.53
N THR A 138 8.26 -3.24 -9.64
CA THR A 138 8.54 -3.43 -8.22
C THR A 138 7.58 -4.43 -7.60
N ALA A 139 6.29 -4.37 -7.95
CA ALA A 139 5.30 -5.32 -7.47
C ALA A 139 5.61 -6.77 -7.88
N PHE A 140 6.08 -6.99 -9.10
CA PHE A 140 6.53 -8.32 -9.54
C PHE A 140 7.76 -8.79 -8.79
N ALA A 141 8.75 -7.91 -8.63
CA ALA A 141 9.96 -8.24 -7.86
C ALA A 141 9.66 -8.59 -6.40
N ASP A 142 8.69 -7.92 -5.77
CA ASP A 142 8.26 -8.21 -4.41
C ASP A 142 7.63 -9.61 -4.30
N VAL A 143 6.82 -10.01 -5.27
CA VAL A 143 6.22 -11.35 -5.29
C VAL A 143 7.29 -12.43 -5.51
N GLU A 144 8.21 -12.21 -6.43
CA GLU A 144 9.33 -13.14 -6.67
C GLU A 144 10.18 -13.33 -5.40
N LYS A 145 10.55 -12.22 -4.74
CA LYS A 145 11.26 -12.26 -3.45
C LYS A 145 10.49 -13.04 -2.39
N ALA A 146 9.17 -12.82 -2.30
CA ALA A 146 8.34 -13.52 -1.33
C ALA A 146 8.28 -15.03 -1.62
N LEU A 147 8.16 -15.44 -2.88
CA LEU A 147 8.16 -16.85 -3.27
C LEU A 147 9.48 -17.55 -2.97
N VAL A 148 10.61 -16.90 -3.29
CA VAL A 148 11.95 -17.39 -2.96
C VAL A 148 12.13 -17.50 -1.44
N ALA A 149 11.67 -16.48 -0.69
CA ALA A 149 11.73 -16.49 0.77
C ALA A 149 10.92 -17.66 1.37
N ILE A 150 9.71 -17.92 0.88
CA ILE A 150 8.88 -19.06 1.33
C ILE A 150 9.59 -20.38 1.08
N ALA A 151 10.16 -20.59 -0.11
CA ALA A 151 10.90 -21.82 -0.44
C ALA A 151 12.12 -22.00 0.47
N THR A 152 12.86 -20.91 0.69
CA THR A 152 14.06 -20.91 1.54
C THR A 152 13.70 -21.20 3.00
N TYR A 153 12.67 -20.54 3.55
CA TYR A 153 12.26 -20.76 4.94
C TYR A 153 11.67 -22.15 5.15
N ARG A 154 10.96 -22.71 4.16
CA ARG A 154 10.49 -24.11 4.23
C ARG A 154 11.67 -25.08 4.38
N SER A 155 12.68 -24.97 3.52
CA SER A 155 13.89 -25.80 3.60
C SER A 155 14.67 -25.57 4.91
N GLN A 156 14.75 -24.31 5.37
CA GLN A 156 15.40 -24.00 6.63
C GLN A 156 14.67 -24.63 7.83
N THR A 157 13.33 -24.58 7.83
CA THR A 157 12.52 -25.19 8.90
C THR A 157 12.71 -26.70 8.96
N GLU A 158 12.76 -27.38 7.82
CA GLU A 158 13.01 -28.83 7.75
C GLU A 158 14.39 -29.18 8.34
N ARG A 159 15.44 -28.46 7.90
CA ARG A 159 16.82 -28.67 8.40
C ARG A 159 16.95 -28.36 9.87
N THR A 160 16.32 -27.28 10.35
CA THR A 160 16.33 -26.94 11.78
C THR A 160 15.60 -28.00 12.60
N GLY A 161 14.51 -28.56 12.10
CA GLY A 161 13.81 -29.68 12.73
C GLY A 161 14.70 -30.91 12.88
N GLU A 162 15.44 -31.28 11.84
CA GLU A 162 16.41 -32.40 11.89
C GLU A 162 17.54 -32.11 12.88
N LEU A 163 18.04 -30.88 12.94
CA LEU A 163 19.08 -30.47 13.89
C LEU A 163 18.60 -30.58 15.33
N VAL A 164 17.38 -30.12 15.65
CA VAL A 164 16.78 -30.25 16.98
C VAL A 164 16.68 -31.71 17.39
N LEU A 165 16.18 -32.59 16.49
CA LEU A 165 16.09 -34.03 16.77
C LEU A 165 17.46 -34.67 17.00
N SER A 166 18.49 -34.24 16.28
CA SER A 166 19.86 -34.70 16.47
C SER A 166 20.43 -34.26 17.82
N ASN A 167 20.27 -32.98 18.16
CA ASN A 167 20.73 -32.43 19.44
C ASN A 167 20.01 -33.04 20.64
N ASP A 168 18.70 -33.34 20.53
CA ASP A 168 17.96 -34.03 21.58
C ASP A 168 18.51 -35.45 21.83
N ARG A 169 18.83 -36.18 20.76
CA ARG A 169 19.49 -37.52 20.86
C ARG A 169 20.85 -37.39 21.55
N ILE A 170 21.69 -36.43 21.15
CA ILE A 170 22.99 -36.18 21.74
C ILE A 170 22.85 -35.87 23.24
N ALA A 171 21.96 -34.94 23.63
CA ALA A 171 21.71 -34.58 25.02
C ALA A 171 21.24 -35.80 25.84
N THR A 172 20.36 -36.64 25.26
CA THR A 172 19.88 -37.85 25.93
C THR A 172 21.00 -38.87 26.14
N MET A 173 21.84 -39.10 25.11
CA MET A 173 22.98 -40.03 25.20
C MET A 173 24.03 -39.52 26.20
N THR A 174 24.37 -38.23 26.18
CA THR A 174 25.36 -37.64 27.08
C THR A 174 24.89 -37.71 28.54
N ARG A 175 23.62 -37.50 28.83
CA ARG A 175 23.03 -37.72 30.18
C ARG A 175 23.13 -39.16 30.60
N ALA A 176 22.94 -40.14 29.69
CA ALA A 176 23.09 -41.57 30.02
C ALA A 176 24.55 -41.93 30.32
N LEU A 177 25.50 -41.42 29.55
CA LEU A 177 26.94 -41.62 29.82
C LEU A 177 27.39 -41.01 31.15
N TYR A 178 26.92 -39.79 31.47
CA TYR A 178 27.18 -39.16 32.78
C TYR A 178 26.67 -40.02 33.94
N ARG A 179 25.43 -40.54 33.83
CA ARG A 179 24.86 -41.40 34.88
C ARG A 179 25.63 -42.71 35.08
N SER A 180 26.30 -43.21 34.03
CA SER A 180 27.14 -44.41 34.08
C SER A 180 28.61 -44.09 34.52
N GLY A 181 28.95 -42.82 34.74
CA GLY A 181 30.29 -42.39 35.10
C GLY A 181 31.29 -42.32 33.95
N LEU A 182 30.83 -42.39 32.70
CA LEU A 182 31.65 -42.43 31.49
C LEU A 182 31.82 -41.03 30.80
N SER A 183 31.20 -39.99 31.32
CA SER A 183 31.27 -38.62 30.79
C SER A 183 31.23 -37.62 31.93
N ASP A 184 31.77 -36.42 31.71
CA ASP A 184 31.76 -35.34 32.68
C ASP A 184 30.43 -34.54 32.60
N TYR A 185 30.11 -33.83 33.69
CA TYR A 185 28.90 -32.97 33.78
C TYR A 185 28.98 -31.81 32.79
N LEU A 186 30.18 -31.35 32.46
CA LEU A 186 30.39 -30.28 31.47
C LEU A 186 29.83 -30.69 30.10
N ASP A 187 30.04 -31.94 29.68
CA ASP A 187 29.53 -32.47 28.44
C ASP A 187 28.01 -32.43 28.38
N VAL A 188 27.34 -32.67 29.49
CA VAL A 188 25.86 -32.60 29.59
C VAL A 188 25.38 -31.16 29.40
N ILE A 189 26.05 -30.17 30.05
CA ILE A 189 25.71 -28.77 29.91
C ILE A 189 25.88 -28.30 28.48
N ASP A 190 26.98 -28.67 27.80
CA ASP A 190 27.25 -28.29 26.42
C ASP A 190 26.25 -28.93 25.44
N ALA A 191 25.84 -30.18 25.66
CA ALA A 191 24.82 -30.84 24.86
C ALA A 191 23.44 -30.19 25.05
N GLU A 192 23.06 -29.85 26.31
CA GLU A 192 21.81 -29.14 26.59
C GLU A 192 21.81 -27.72 26.00
N ARG A 193 22.92 -27.00 26.11
CA ARG A 193 23.07 -25.68 25.48
C ARG A 193 22.89 -25.73 23.98
N SER A 194 23.46 -26.74 23.31
CA SER A 194 23.32 -26.93 21.86
C SER A 194 21.87 -27.27 21.46
N LEU A 195 21.09 -27.88 22.34
CA LEU A 195 19.66 -28.17 22.11
C LEU A 195 18.79 -26.90 22.20
N TYR A 196 19.15 -25.96 23.08
CA TYR A 196 18.33 -24.76 23.36
C TYR A 196 18.84 -23.50 22.63
N GLN A 197 19.87 -23.57 21.81
CA GLN A 197 20.34 -22.49 20.91
C GLN A 197 19.77 -22.64 19.50
#